data_16696a0c7b56c8d2d3cce2ae2aa8e92d
#
_entry.id   16696a0c7b56c8d2d3cce2ae2aa8e92d
#
_cell.length_a   1.000
_cell.length_b   1.000
_cell.length_c   1.000
_cell.angle_alpha   90.00
_cell.angle_beta   90.00
_cell.angle_gamma   90.00
#
_symmetry.space_group_name_H-M   'P 1'
#
loop_
_entity.id
_entity.type
_entity.pdbx_description
1 polymer ?
#
loop_
_entity_poly.entity_id
_entity_poly.type
_entity_poly.pdbx_seq_one_letter_code
_entity_poly.pdbx_strand_id
1 'polypeptide(L)'
;MAQHTEKGEELTLKDKVTRFLSTYRNVIIALSVVILVALAAVAIYTLVMNNRIEESSIMAEELQESFEEWQSADNDEKAELEENIVSDAEDIISQYGSLYAAARAHMVLGKLHAENDEWEDAEDRFLTVSESFPKSYLAPVSLLSAAACREETEDLEGAVELYQRVEADYSENSPAAAQAVFSAGRVYERLDRTDKALGAYNSIVDNFSNSSWTNLARSRIIYLETK
;
A
#
# COMPACT_ATOMS: atom_id res chain seq x y z
N MET A 1 -44.70 -63.86 43.28
CA MET A 1 -43.55 -63.39 42.45
C MET A 1 -44.03 -62.19 41.66
N ALA A 2 -43.73 -60.99 42.13
CA ALA A 2 -44.04 -59.75 41.43
C ALA A 2 -42.66 -59.12 40.98
N GLN A 3 -42.47 -59.09 39.69
CA GLN A 3 -41.28 -58.40 39.09
C GLN A 3 -41.59 -56.90 39.07
N HIS A 4 -40.82 -56.13 39.88
CA HIS A 4 -40.74 -54.71 39.77
C HIS A 4 -39.85 -54.37 38.54
N THR A 5 -40.48 -53.96 37.46
CA THR A 5 -39.79 -53.30 36.34
C THR A 5 -39.55 -51.89 36.76
N GLU A 6 -38.29 -51.57 37.10
CA GLU A 6 -37.80 -50.19 37.20
C GLU A 6 -37.90 -49.54 35.82
N LYS A 7 -38.85 -48.66 35.63
CA LYS A 7 -38.92 -47.72 34.54
C LYS A 7 -37.79 -46.70 34.77
N GLY A 8 -36.70 -46.79 34.01
CA GLY A 8 -35.71 -45.71 33.95
C GLY A 8 -36.41 -44.43 33.48
N GLU A 9 -36.53 -43.45 34.34
CA GLU A 9 -37.05 -42.12 33.97
C GLU A 9 -36.06 -41.52 32.94
N GLU A 10 -36.52 -41.40 31.69
CA GLU A 10 -35.81 -40.64 30.67
C GLU A 10 -35.79 -39.18 31.11
N LEU A 11 -34.57 -38.71 31.51
CA LEU A 11 -34.32 -37.32 31.87
C LEU A 11 -34.81 -36.40 30.76
N THR A 12 -35.69 -35.47 31.09
CA THR A 12 -36.12 -34.45 30.12
C THR A 12 -34.94 -33.60 29.64
N LEU A 13 -35.04 -33.00 28.46
CA LEU A 13 -34.03 -32.08 27.94
C LEU A 13 -33.65 -31.00 28.98
N LYS A 14 -34.63 -30.51 29.71
CA LYS A 14 -34.47 -29.55 30.80
C LYS A 14 -33.55 -30.07 31.93
N ASP A 15 -33.75 -31.31 32.35
CA ASP A 15 -32.99 -31.93 33.42
C ASP A 15 -31.51 -32.17 32.97
N LYS A 16 -31.33 -32.58 31.72
CA LYS A 16 -29.99 -32.77 31.13
C LYS A 16 -29.22 -31.44 31.09
N VAL A 17 -29.86 -30.35 30.63
CA VAL A 17 -29.26 -29.00 30.58
C VAL A 17 -28.96 -28.48 31.97
N THR A 18 -29.89 -28.63 32.92
CA THR A 18 -29.69 -28.18 34.32
C THR A 18 -28.52 -28.91 34.96
N ARG A 19 -28.40 -30.22 34.76
CA ARG A 19 -27.31 -31.04 35.28
C ARG A 19 -25.97 -30.64 34.65
N PHE A 20 -25.94 -30.41 33.34
CA PHE A 20 -24.75 -29.91 32.64
C PHE A 20 -24.31 -28.57 33.20
N LEU A 21 -25.20 -27.59 33.28
CA LEU A 21 -24.91 -26.25 33.81
C LEU A 21 -24.42 -26.30 35.26
N SER A 22 -25.03 -27.14 36.12
CA SER A 22 -24.63 -27.27 37.52
C SER A 22 -23.24 -27.93 37.67
N THR A 23 -22.96 -28.93 36.86
CA THR A 23 -21.67 -29.66 36.88
C THR A 23 -20.53 -28.79 36.39
N TYR A 24 -20.76 -28.03 35.32
CA TYR A 24 -19.70 -27.21 34.66
C TYR A 24 -19.79 -25.73 35.03
N ARG A 25 -20.58 -25.33 36.01
CA ARG A 25 -20.82 -23.93 36.40
C ARG A 25 -19.54 -23.12 36.54
N ASN A 26 -18.53 -23.62 37.25
CA ASN A 26 -17.31 -22.89 37.49
C ASN A 26 -16.44 -22.74 36.22
N VAL A 27 -16.47 -23.77 35.36
CA VAL A 27 -15.78 -23.75 34.05
C VAL A 27 -16.46 -22.77 33.10
N ILE A 28 -17.81 -22.78 33.08
CA ILE A 28 -18.59 -21.85 32.26
C ILE A 28 -18.37 -20.41 32.70
N ILE A 29 -18.38 -20.14 34.01
CA ILE A 29 -18.08 -18.80 34.56
C ILE A 29 -16.67 -18.38 34.21
N ALA A 30 -15.66 -19.23 34.40
CA ALA A 30 -14.27 -18.91 34.05
C ALA A 30 -14.12 -18.61 32.55
N LEU A 31 -14.73 -19.42 31.69
CA LEU A 31 -14.71 -19.20 30.23
C LEU A 31 -15.41 -17.88 29.84
N SER A 32 -16.54 -17.58 30.46
CA SER A 32 -17.26 -16.33 30.23
C SER A 32 -16.44 -15.10 30.63
N VAL A 33 -15.73 -15.16 31.76
CA VAL A 33 -14.84 -14.09 32.20
C VAL A 33 -13.69 -13.90 31.21
N VAL A 34 -13.07 -15.00 30.73
CA VAL A 34 -11.99 -14.91 29.72
C VAL A 34 -12.50 -14.26 28.43
N ILE A 35 -13.70 -14.66 27.97
CA ILE A 35 -14.30 -14.07 26.77
C ILE A 35 -14.58 -12.57 26.96
N LEU A 36 -15.13 -12.18 28.12
CA LEU A 36 -15.38 -10.76 28.42
C LEU A 36 -14.10 -9.92 28.45
N VAL A 37 -13.03 -10.45 29.05
CA VAL A 37 -11.73 -9.79 29.09
C VAL A 37 -11.15 -9.66 27.66
N ALA A 38 -11.26 -10.70 26.85
CA ALA A 38 -10.81 -10.66 25.45
C ALA A 38 -11.59 -9.61 24.62
N LEU A 39 -12.92 -9.56 24.79
CA LEU A 39 -13.76 -8.56 24.13
C LEU A 39 -13.41 -7.13 24.58
N ALA A 40 -13.18 -6.92 25.88
CA ALA A 40 -12.75 -5.62 26.40
C ALA A 40 -11.39 -5.21 25.84
N ALA A 41 -10.42 -6.14 25.76
CA ALA A 41 -9.12 -5.88 25.16
C ALA A 41 -9.21 -5.50 23.68
N VAL A 42 -10.04 -6.21 22.90
CA VAL A 42 -10.30 -5.87 21.50
C VAL A 42 -10.94 -4.48 21.38
N ALA A 43 -11.92 -4.17 22.23
CA ALA A 43 -12.57 -2.85 22.20
C ALA A 43 -11.60 -1.72 22.52
N ILE A 44 -10.73 -1.89 23.52
CA ILE A 44 -9.69 -0.90 23.85
C ILE A 44 -8.69 -0.77 22.70
N TYR A 45 -8.23 -1.89 22.16
CA TYR A 45 -7.31 -1.89 21.01
C TYR A 45 -7.89 -1.14 19.80
N THR A 46 -9.16 -1.39 19.44
CA THR A 46 -9.81 -0.71 18.31
C THR A 46 -9.98 0.79 18.56
N LEU A 47 -10.31 1.20 19.78
CA LEU A 47 -10.41 2.62 20.14
C LEU A 47 -9.05 3.33 20.01
N VAL A 48 -7.98 2.73 20.58
CA VAL A 48 -6.63 3.30 20.48
C VAL A 48 -6.17 3.35 19.03
N MET A 49 -6.40 2.28 18.26
CA MET A 49 -6.00 2.21 16.86
C MET A 49 -6.75 3.24 16.02
N ASN A 50 -8.05 3.41 16.21
CA ASN A 50 -8.84 4.40 15.48
C ASN A 50 -8.34 5.83 15.76
N ASN A 51 -8.05 6.16 17.03
CA ASN A 51 -7.49 7.46 17.37
C ASN A 51 -6.13 7.68 16.70
N ARG A 52 -5.26 6.66 16.70
CA ARG A 52 -3.94 6.75 16.02
C ARG A 52 -4.09 6.94 14.51
N ILE A 53 -5.04 6.26 13.87
CA ILE A 53 -5.32 6.42 12.43
C ILE A 53 -5.80 7.84 12.14
N GLU A 54 -6.73 8.37 12.94
CA GLU A 54 -7.27 9.73 12.77
C GLU A 54 -6.17 10.78 12.94
N GLU A 55 -5.42 10.72 14.04
CA GLU A 55 -4.32 11.64 14.34
C GLU A 55 -3.24 11.60 13.25
N SER A 56 -2.78 10.41 12.88
CA SER A 56 -1.76 10.27 11.83
C SER A 56 -2.25 10.73 10.46
N SER A 57 -3.55 10.59 10.17
CA SER A 57 -4.12 11.05 8.90
C SER A 57 -4.14 12.58 8.82
N ILE A 58 -4.42 13.27 9.92
CA ILE A 58 -4.37 14.73 10.00
C ILE A 58 -2.93 15.20 9.78
N MET A 59 -1.96 14.63 10.52
CA MET A 59 -0.55 14.98 10.34
C MET A 59 -0.05 14.76 8.89
N ALA A 60 -0.48 13.67 8.26
CA ALA A 60 -0.10 13.40 6.87
C ALA A 60 -0.80 14.34 5.87
N GLU A 61 -1.95 14.91 6.21
CA GLU A 61 -2.60 15.96 5.41
C GLU A 61 -1.85 17.29 5.54
N GLU A 62 -1.56 17.71 6.78
CA GLU A 62 -0.76 18.90 7.07
C GLU A 62 0.62 18.84 6.39
N LEU A 63 1.28 17.67 6.44
CA LEU A 63 2.54 17.44 5.74
C LEU A 63 2.40 17.62 4.22
N GLN A 64 1.30 17.15 3.63
CA GLN A 64 1.05 17.33 2.20
C GLN A 64 0.81 18.80 1.86
N GLU A 65 0.07 19.54 2.70
CA GLU A 65 -0.15 20.98 2.55
C GLU A 65 1.17 21.76 2.64
N SER A 66 2.03 21.43 3.61
CA SER A 66 3.36 22.04 3.75
C SER A 66 4.24 21.78 2.51
N PHE A 67 4.15 20.59 1.92
CA PHE A 67 4.88 20.30 0.68
C PHE A 67 4.34 21.11 -0.52
N GLU A 68 3.03 21.29 -0.63
CA GLU A 68 2.42 22.12 -1.68
C GLU A 68 2.78 23.62 -1.51
N GLU A 69 2.85 24.10 -0.26
CA GLU A 69 3.36 25.43 0.07
C GLU A 69 4.83 25.58 -0.37
N TRP A 70 5.67 24.62 -0.01
CA TRP A 70 7.08 24.59 -0.42
C TRP A 70 7.25 24.62 -1.94
N GLN A 71 6.44 23.89 -2.71
CA GLN A 71 6.49 23.91 -4.16
C GLN A 71 6.21 25.31 -4.75
N SER A 72 5.37 26.10 -4.08
CA SER A 72 4.96 27.43 -4.52
C SER A 72 5.74 28.59 -3.88
N ALA A 73 6.58 28.28 -2.87
CA ALA A 73 7.34 29.28 -2.12
C ALA A 73 8.51 29.87 -2.91
N ASP A 74 8.90 31.09 -2.54
CA ASP A 74 10.10 31.74 -3.02
C ASP A 74 11.36 31.07 -2.42
N ASN A 75 12.52 31.19 -3.11
CA ASN A 75 13.76 30.52 -2.71
C ASN A 75 14.23 30.84 -1.28
N ASP A 76 13.91 32.03 -0.77
CA ASP A 76 14.32 32.46 0.58
C ASP A 76 13.54 31.72 1.69
N GLU A 77 12.33 31.23 1.39
CA GLU A 77 11.45 30.52 2.33
C GLU A 77 11.59 28.99 2.22
N LYS A 78 12.03 28.50 1.05
CA LYS A 78 12.12 27.05 0.78
C LYS A 78 12.96 26.28 1.78
N ALA A 79 14.09 26.81 2.21
CA ALA A 79 15.00 26.11 3.13
C ALA A 79 14.37 25.85 4.51
N GLU A 80 13.60 26.81 5.05
CA GLU A 80 12.90 26.64 6.32
C GLU A 80 11.72 25.66 6.21
N LEU A 81 10.95 25.77 5.12
CA LEU A 81 9.83 24.86 4.84
C LEU A 81 10.32 23.42 4.65
N GLU A 82 11.45 23.23 3.96
CA GLU A 82 12.05 21.92 3.73
C GLU A 82 12.47 21.26 5.05
N GLU A 83 13.15 22.00 5.94
CA GLU A 83 13.53 21.48 7.27
C GLU A 83 12.28 21.03 8.06
N ASN A 84 11.20 21.81 8.03
CA ASN A 84 9.95 21.47 8.68
C ASN A 84 9.31 20.21 8.06
N ILE A 85 9.24 20.13 6.73
CA ILE A 85 8.68 18.96 6.02
C ILE A 85 9.46 17.69 6.39
N VAL A 86 10.79 17.74 6.39
CA VAL A 86 11.62 16.59 6.76
C VAL A 86 11.36 16.18 8.21
N SER A 87 11.32 17.15 9.14
CA SER A 87 11.05 16.89 10.56
C SER A 87 9.68 16.25 10.76
N ASP A 88 8.63 16.81 10.19
CA ASP A 88 7.26 16.33 10.33
C ASP A 88 7.07 14.94 9.70
N ALA A 89 7.68 14.71 8.54
CA ALA A 89 7.64 13.42 7.89
C ALA A 89 8.33 12.32 8.71
N GLU A 90 9.52 12.59 9.28
CA GLU A 90 10.23 11.63 10.13
C GLU A 90 9.48 11.38 11.45
N ASP A 91 8.80 12.38 12.00
CA ASP A 91 7.93 12.22 13.17
C ASP A 91 6.75 11.28 12.86
N ILE A 92 6.09 11.44 11.71
CA ILE A 92 5.02 10.54 11.27
C ILE A 92 5.56 9.12 11.08
N ILE A 93 6.70 8.96 10.42
CA ILE A 93 7.32 7.65 10.17
C ILE A 93 7.70 6.97 11.49
N SER A 94 8.31 7.70 12.43
CA SER A 94 8.75 7.14 13.69
C SER A 94 7.59 6.71 14.60
N GLN A 95 6.52 7.50 14.64
CA GLN A 95 5.38 7.26 15.53
C GLN A 95 4.34 6.31 14.92
N TYR A 96 4.17 6.34 13.61
CA TYR A 96 3.07 5.67 12.88
C TYR A 96 3.55 4.76 11.75
N GLY A 97 4.79 4.26 11.81
CA GLY A 97 5.47 3.54 10.73
C GLY A 97 4.71 2.35 10.10
N SER A 98 3.70 1.80 10.79
CA SER A 98 2.85 0.74 10.24
C SER A 98 1.52 1.24 9.64
N LEU A 99 1.23 2.53 9.77
CA LEU A 99 -0.01 3.13 9.28
C LEU A 99 0.18 3.77 7.90
N TYR A 100 -0.92 3.95 7.21
CA TYR A 100 -0.94 4.56 5.88
C TYR A 100 -0.33 5.97 5.83
N ALA A 101 -0.40 6.71 6.94
CA ALA A 101 0.24 8.02 7.08
C ALA A 101 1.76 7.97 6.84
N ALA A 102 2.45 6.91 7.32
CA ALA A 102 3.87 6.74 7.06
C ALA A 102 4.18 6.50 5.57
N ALA A 103 3.31 5.77 4.86
CA ALA A 103 3.46 5.63 3.41
C ALA A 103 3.33 7.00 2.69
N ARG A 104 2.41 7.86 3.14
CA ARG A 104 2.27 9.24 2.61
C ARG A 104 3.51 10.08 2.92
N ALA A 105 4.04 9.98 4.15
CA ALA A 105 5.25 10.69 4.55
C ALA A 105 6.46 10.29 3.70
N HIS A 106 6.69 8.99 3.48
CA HIS A 106 7.72 8.52 2.54
C HIS A 106 7.50 9.04 1.11
N MET A 107 6.25 9.09 0.63
CA MET A 107 5.95 9.67 -0.69
C MET A 107 6.27 11.15 -0.77
N VAL A 108 6.02 11.92 0.29
CA VAL A 108 6.37 13.35 0.34
C VAL A 108 7.87 13.53 0.35
N LEU A 109 8.60 12.81 1.22
CA LEU A 109 10.07 12.85 1.24
C LEU A 109 10.68 12.45 -0.10
N GLY A 110 10.18 11.38 -0.73
CA GLY A 110 10.66 10.96 -2.04
C GLY A 110 10.46 12.05 -3.11
N LYS A 111 9.33 12.75 -3.10
CA LYS A 111 9.08 13.87 -4.00
C LYS A 111 9.98 15.07 -3.69
N LEU A 112 10.17 15.38 -2.41
CA LEU A 112 11.04 16.48 -1.98
C LEU A 112 12.49 16.25 -2.46
N HIS A 113 13.03 15.04 -2.23
CA HIS A 113 14.35 14.66 -2.72
C HIS A 113 14.43 14.73 -4.25
N ALA A 114 13.40 14.26 -4.97
CA ALA A 114 13.39 14.32 -6.43
C ALA A 114 13.37 15.76 -6.98
N GLU A 115 12.66 16.69 -6.33
CA GLU A 115 12.65 18.12 -6.71
C GLU A 115 13.99 18.81 -6.41
N ASN A 116 14.81 18.22 -5.53
CA ASN A 116 16.17 18.68 -5.21
C ASN A 116 17.26 17.94 -6.01
N ASP A 117 16.89 17.14 -7.03
CA ASP A 117 17.81 16.31 -7.83
C ASP A 117 18.55 15.23 -7.00
N GLU A 118 18.07 14.87 -5.82
CA GLU A 118 18.61 13.85 -4.91
C GLU A 118 17.99 12.48 -5.24
N TRP A 119 18.31 11.97 -6.45
CA TRP A 119 17.61 10.86 -7.08
C TRP A 119 17.73 9.54 -6.33
N GLU A 120 18.89 9.23 -5.72
CA GLU A 120 19.12 8.02 -4.95
C GLU A 120 18.31 8.03 -3.65
N ASP A 121 18.24 9.15 -2.93
CA ASP A 121 17.45 9.31 -1.71
C ASP A 121 15.95 9.26 -2.04
N ALA A 122 15.54 9.87 -3.15
CA ALA A 122 14.17 9.80 -3.64
C ALA A 122 13.76 8.35 -3.96
N GLU A 123 14.60 7.60 -4.68
CA GLU A 123 14.37 6.18 -5.00
C GLU A 123 14.18 5.36 -3.72
N ASP A 124 15.05 5.49 -2.73
CA ASP A 124 14.98 4.76 -1.47
C ASP A 124 13.65 5.01 -0.74
N ARG A 125 13.20 6.28 -0.69
CA ARG A 125 11.89 6.61 -0.09
C ARG A 125 10.74 5.98 -0.85
N PHE A 126 10.73 6.02 -2.18
CA PHE A 126 9.69 5.41 -3.01
C PHE A 126 9.70 3.87 -2.90
N LEU A 127 10.86 3.23 -2.92
CA LEU A 127 10.96 1.77 -2.73
C LEU A 127 10.44 1.34 -1.37
N THR A 128 10.73 2.11 -0.30
CA THR A 128 10.21 1.84 1.04
C THR A 128 8.68 1.78 1.06
N VAL A 129 7.99 2.65 0.30
CA VAL A 129 6.52 2.60 0.20
C VAL A 129 6.05 1.29 -0.42
N SER A 130 6.64 0.87 -1.54
CA SER A 130 6.23 -0.36 -2.23
C SER A 130 6.51 -1.63 -1.42
N GLU A 131 7.58 -1.63 -0.64
CA GLU A 131 8.02 -2.78 0.16
C GLU A 131 7.27 -2.91 1.48
N SER A 132 7.09 -1.78 2.19
CA SER A 132 6.43 -1.77 3.50
C SER A 132 4.90 -1.74 3.38
N PHE A 133 4.35 -1.22 2.28
CA PHE A 133 2.91 -1.06 2.07
C PHE A 133 2.44 -1.64 0.72
N PRO A 134 2.77 -2.90 0.37
CA PRO A 134 2.54 -3.47 -0.97
C PRO A 134 1.07 -3.55 -1.37
N LYS A 135 0.15 -3.48 -0.40
CA LYS A 135 -1.31 -3.46 -0.64
C LYS A 135 -1.89 -2.05 -0.73
N SER A 136 -1.09 -1.03 -0.52
CA SER A 136 -1.51 0.36 -0.67
C SER A 136 -1.67 0.73 -2.14
N TYR A 137 -2.63 1.60 -2.45
CA TYR A 137 -2.74 2.19 -3.79
C TYR A 137 -1.52 3.07 -4.15
N LEU A 138 -0.72 3.49 -3.16
CA LEU A 138 0.53 4.21 -3.38
C LEU A 138 1.66 3.30 -3.90
N ALA A 139 1.64 2.00 -3.61
CA ALA A 139 2.72 1.09 -3.97
C ALA A 139 3.05 1.06 -5.48
N PRO A 140 2.08 0.90 -6.40
CA PRO A 140 2.38 0.95 -7.82
C PRO A 140 2.85 2.34 -8.28
N VAL A 141 2.35 3.42 -7.67
CA VAL A 141 2.77 4.79 -7.99
C VAL A 141 4.20 5.04 -7.49
N SER A 142 4.54 4.57 -6.31
CA SER A 142 5.90 4.70 -5.76
C SER A 142 6.93 3.94 -6.59
N LEU A 143 6.61 2.74 -7.08
CA LEU A 143 7.49 2.02 -8.01
C LEU A 143 7.68 2.76 -9.33
N LEU A 144 6.63 3.40 -9.86
CA LEU A 144 6.76 4.27 -11.04
C LEU A 144 7.73 5.43 -10.77
N SER A 145 7.62 6.06 -9.59
CA SER A 145 8.48 7.16 -9.20
C SER A 145 9.93 6.71 -8.99
N ALA A 146 10.15 5.57 -8.34
CA ALA A 146 11.49 4.97 -8.18
C ALA A 146 12.12 4.63 -9.54
N ALA A 147 11.34 4.09 -10.49
CA ALA A 147 11.82 3.83 -11.85
C ALA A 147 12.20 5.12 -12.58
N ALA A 148 11.46 6.21 -12.36
CA ALA A 148 11.80 7.51 -12.92
C ALA A 148 13.12 8.05 -12.32
N CYS A 149 13.36 7.89 -11.02
CA CYS A 149 14.64 8.25 -10.41
C CYS A 149 15.82 7.49 -11.04
N ARG A 150 15.66 6.20 -11.35
CA ARG A 150 16.67 5.43 -12.08
C ARG A 150 16.90 5.93 -13.51
N GLU A 151 15.87 6.42 -14.18
CA GLU A 151 16.04 7.05 -15.48
C GLU A 151 16.87 8.33 -15.40
N GLU A 152 16.70 9.14 -14.35
CA GLU A 152 17.48 10.37 -14.14
C GLU A 152 18.96 10.08 -13.79
N THR A 153 19.24 8.98 -13.11
CA THR A 153 20.61 8.49 -12.85
C THR A 153 21.19 7.67 -14.01
N GLU A 154 20.52 7.59 -15.16
CA GLU A 154 20.91 6.80 -16.34
C GLU A 154 20.99 5.26 -16.09
N ASP A 155 20.46 4.74 -14.98
CA ASP A 155 20.27 3.31 -14.76
C ASP A 155 19.02 2.80 -15.50
N LEU A 156 19.13 2.79 -16.83
CA LEU A 156 17.99 2.45 -17.70
C LEU A 156 17.54 1.00 -17.56
N GLU A 157 18.46 0.07 -17.34
CA GLU A 157 18.15 -1.33 -17.07
C GLU A 157 17.36 -1.47 -15.76
N GLY A 158 17.82 -0.84 -14.69
CA GLY A 158 17.14 -0.85 -13.41
C GLY A 158 15.76 -0.17 -13.47
N ALA A 159 15.61 0.90 -14.25
CA ALA A 159 14.32 1.52 -14.49
C ALA A 159 13.32 0.54 -15.15
N VAL A 160 13.77 -0.19 -16.18
CA VAL A 160 12.94 -1.23 -16.83
C VAL A 160 12.51 -2.31 -15.83
N GLU A 161 13.41 -2.77 -14.96
CA GLU A 161 13.09 -3.79 -13.95
C GLU A 161 11.96 -3.31 -13.02
N LEU A 162 12.01 -2.06 -12.55
CA LEU A 162 10.97 -1.50 -11.69
C LEU A 162 9.64 -1.31 -12.44
N TYR A 163 9.65 -0.85 -13.70
CA TYR A 163 8.44 -0.78 -14.51
C TYR A 163 7.80 -2.14 -14.75
N GLN A 164 8.60 -3.18 -15.02
CA GLN A 164 8.12 -4.54 -15.16
C GLN A 164 7.54 -5.09 -13.85
N ARG A 165 8.10 -4.72 -12.70
CA ARG A 165 7.55 -5.06 -11.39
C ARG A 165 6.17 -4.45 -11.18
N VAL A 166 5.92 -3.19 -11.62
CA VAL A 166 4.58 -2.60 -11.57
C VAL A 166 3.59 -3.40 -12.42
N GLU A 167 3.96 -3.80 -13.63
CA GLU A 167 3.11 -4.64 -14.49
C GLU A 167 2.83 -6.00 -13.82
N ALA A 168 3.85 -6.67 -13.31
CA ALA A 168 3.72 -8.01 -12.75
C ALA A 168 2.85 -8.04 -11.48
N ASP A 169 3.05 -7.07 -10.58
CA ASP A 169 2.45 -7.09 -9.25
C ASP A 169 1.07 -6.39 -9.20
N TYR A 170 0.78 -5.47 -10.14
CA TYR A 170 -0.37 -4.56 -10.04
C TYR A 170 -1.22 -4.44 -11.31
N SER A 171 -1.01 -5.27 -12.34
CA SER A 171 -1.72 -5.18 -13.64
C SER A 171 -3.25 -5.25 -13.53
N GLU A 172 -3.76 -6.05 -12.60
CA GLU A 172 -5.20 -6.25 -12.44
C GLU A 172 -5.89 -5.11 -11.67
N ASN A 173 -5.15 -4.38 -10.82
CA ASN A 173 -5.72 -3.53 -9.79
C ASN A 173 -5.30 -2.05 -9.90
N SER A 174 -4.41 -1.69 -10.82
CA SER A 174 -3.90 -0.34 -10.90
C SER A 174 -3.78 0.20 -12.33
N PRO A 175 -4.30 1.41 -12.61
CA PRO A 175 -4.07 2.09 -13.88
C PRO A 175 -2.59 2.42 -14.11
N ALA A 176 -1.76 2.41 -13.06
CA ALA A 176 -0.32 2.63 -13.14
C ALA A 176 0.40 1.54 -13.97
N ALA A 177 -0.17 0.33 -14.07
CA ALA A 177 0.43 -0.76 -14.85
C ALA A 177 0.57 -0.40 -16.34
N ALA A 178 -0.47 0.16 -16.95
CA ALA A 178 -0.39 0.59 -18.36
C ALA A 178 0.64 1.71 -18.56
N GLN A 179 0.79 2.62 -17.61
CA GLN A 179 1.82 3.65 -17.61
C GLN A 179 3.21 3.04 -17.50
N ALA A 180 3.40 2.07 -16.61
CA ALA A 180 4.66 1.38 -16.42
C ALA A 180 5.11 0.67 -17.70
N VAL A 181 4.21 -0.08 -18.35
CA VAL A 181 4.51 -0.75 -19.62
C VAL A 181 4.89 0.24 -20.71
N PHE A 182 4.19 1.39 -20.77
CA PHE A 182 4.53 2.47 -21.71
C PHE A 182 5.93 3.05 -21.43
N SER A 183 6.23 3.32 -20.17
CA SER A 183 7.53 3.86 -19.75
C SER A 183 8.65 2.86 -20.03
N ALA A 184 8.44 1.56 -19.75
CA ALA A 184 9.39 0.51 -20.13
C ALA A 184 9.65 0.50 -21.66
N GLY A 185 8.58 0.62 -22.48
CA GLY A 185 8.71 0.75 -23.92
C GLY A 185 9.58 1.93 -24.34
N ARG A 186 9.37 3.09 -23.72
CA ARG A 186 10.17 4.31 -23.97
C ARG A 186 11.63 4.12 -23.56
N VAL A 187 11.88 3.48 -22.42
CA VAL A 187 13.25 3.18 -21.98
C VAL A 187 13.93 2.17 -22.91
N TYR A 188 13.21 1.17 -23.41
CA TYR A 188 13.73 0.26 -24.43
C TYR A 188 14.13 0.98 -25.73
N GLU A 189 13.40 2.02 -26.13
CA GLU A 189 13.81 2.84 -27.26
C GLU A 189 15.13 3.60 -26.98
N ARG A 190 15.31 4.14 -25.77
CA ARG A 190 16.59 4.77 -25.34
C ARG A 190 17.75 3.79 -25.36
N LEU A 191 17.49 2.50 -25.10
CA LEU A 191 18.45 1.41 -25.15
C LEU A 191 18.67 0.83 -26.56
N ASP A 192 18.07 1.42 -27.60
CA ASP A 192 18.07 0.91 -28.99
C ASP A 192 17.52 -0.52 -29.13
N ARG A 193 16.65 -0.94 -28.20
CA ARG A 193 16.01 -2.27 -28.18
C ARG A 193 14.61 -2.22 -28.82
N THR A 194 14.54 -1.90 -30.10
CA THR A 194 13.27 -1.66 -30.81
C THR A 194 12.28 -2.82 -30.70
N ASP A 195 12.73 -4.08 -30.80
CA ASP A 195 11.85 -5.24 -30.68
C ASP A 195 11.16 -5.32 -29.31
N LYS A 196 11.87 -4.98 -28.22
CA LYS A 196 11.32 -4.94 -26.88
C LYS A 196 10.37 -3.77 -26.68
N ALA A 197 10.69 -2.61 -27.25
CA ALA A 197 9.81 -1.46 -27.22
C ALA A 197 8.49 -1.75 -27.94
N LEU A 198 8.53 -2.34 -29.13
CA LEU A 198 7.34 -2.80 -29.86
C LEU A 198 6.54 -3.83 -29.06
N GLY A 199 7.21 -4.79 -28.41
CA GLY A 199 6.56 -5.76 -27.54
C GLY A 199 5.80 -5.11 -26.40
N ALA A 200 6.41 -4.14 -25.71
CA ALA A 200 5.78 -3.38 -24.63
C ALA A 200 4.56 -2.59 -25.11
N TYR A 201 4.68 -1.86 -26.22
CA TYR A 201 3.55 -1.09 -26.78
C TYR A 201 2.40 -1.97 -27.27
N ASN A 202 2.69 -3.12 -27.89
CA ASN A 202 1.67 -4.09 -28.28
C ASN A 202 0.96 -4.68 -27.04
N SER A 203 1.70 -4.99 -25.97
CA SER A 203 1.10 -5.43 -24.70
C SER A 203 0.05 -4.42 -24.18
N ILE A 204 0.30 -3.11 -24.32
CA ILE A 204 -0.70 -2.11 -23.92
C ILE A 204 -1.97 -2.19 -24.78
N VAL A 205 -1.82 -2.35 -26.08
CA VAL A 205 -2.95 -2.43 -27.02
C VAL A 205 -3.81 -3.67 -26.73
N ASP A 206 -3.17 -4.78 -26.39
CA ASP A 206 -3.82 -6.06 -26.16
C ASP A 206 -4.44 -6.17 -24.76
N ASN A 207 -3.68 -5.78 -23.72
CA ASN A 207 -4.05 -6.03 -22.33
C ASN A 207 -4.69 -4.83 -21.63
N PHE A 208 -4.44 -3.61 -22.11
CA PHE A 208 -4.92 -2.36 -21.50
C PHE A 208 -5.72 -1.49 -22.47
N SER A 209 -6.53 -2.12 -23.33
CA SER A 209 -7.22 -1.49 -24.47
C SER A 209 -8.08 -0.25 -24.12
N ASN A 210 -8.54 -0.15 -22.88
CA ASN A 210 -9.34 0.99 -22.36
C ASN A 210 -8.50 2.07 -21.68
N SER A 211 -7.16 1.91 -21.63
CA SER A 211 -6.27 2.89 -21.02
C SER A 211 -6.05 4.10 -21.93
N SER A 212 -5.83 5.26 -21.32
CA SER A 212 -5.36 6.47 -22.04
C SER A 212 -4.03 6.25 -22.78
N TRP A 213 -3.20 5.31 -22.30
CA TRP A 213 -1.91 4.96 -22.88
C TRP A 213 -2.00 4.19 -24.19
N THR A 214 -3.16 3.58 -24.50
CA THR A 214 -3.35 2.78 -25.72
C THR A 214 -3.16 3.59 -27.00
N ASN A 215 -3.66 4.82 -27.05
CA ASN A 215 -3.47 5.66 -28.24
C ASN A 215 -2.02 6.12 -28.41
N LEU A 216 -1.33 6.40 -27.31
CA LEU A 216 0.10 6.72 -27.35
C LEU A 216 0.93 5.52 -27.80
N ALA A 217 0.64 4.32 -27.30
CA ALA A 217 1.29 3.08 -27.70
C ALA A 217 1.13 2.83 -29.21
N ARG A 218 -0.09 2.94 -29.75
CA ARG A 218 -0.33 2.81 -31.21
C ARG A 218 0.48 3.80 -32.03
N SER A 219 0.57 5.04 -31.58
CA SER A 219 1.38 6.06 -32.27
C SER A 219 2.87 5.70 -32.27
N ARG A 220 3.38 5.14 -31.15
CA ARG A 220 4.78 4.70 -31.08
C ARG A 220 5.05 3.47 -31.94
N ILE A 221 4.13 2.50 -31.99
CA ILE A 221 4.23 1.33 -32.88
C ILE A 221 4.37 1.78 -34.34
N ILE A 222 3.45 2.63 -34.82
CA ILE A 222 3.48 3.14 -36.19
C ILE A 222 4.83 3.84 -36.49
N TYR A 223 5.31 4.67 -35.56
CA TYR A 223 6.58 5.37 -35.74
C TYR A 223 7.75 4.40 -35.86
N LEU A 224 7.82 3.37 -35.00
CA LEU A 224 8.93 2.40 -34.98
C LEU A 224 8.92 1.46 -36.20
N GLU A 225 7.74 1.11 -36.73
CA GLU A 225 7.60 0.26 -37.91
C GLU A 225 7.92 1.00 -39.23
N THR A 226 7.89 2.33 -39.23
CA THR A 226 8.12 3.15 -40.43
C THR A 226 9.53 3.77 -40.49
N LYS A 227 10.33 3.60 -39.43
CA LYS A 227 11.71 4.09 -39.33
C LYS A 227 12.72 3.11 -39.93
#